data_043393835cd7cc729276234baece7c16
#
_entry.id   043393835cd7cc729276234baece7c16
#
_cell.length_a   1.000
_cell.length_b   1.000
_cell.length_c   1.000
_cell.angle_alpha   90.00
_cell.angle_beta   90.00
_cell.angle_gamma   90.00
#
_symmetry.space_group_name_H-M   'P 1'
#
loop_
_entity.id
_entity.type
_entity.pdbx_description
1 polymer ?
#
loop_
_entity_poly.entity_id
_entity_poly.type
_entity_poly.pdbx_seq_one_letter_code
_entity_poly.pdbx_strand_id
1 'polypeptide(L)'
;MYLLFADESGTHGGSHALVIGGLAVHEQDVQALQRALDRCVAQPLKLGDVDDYELHATELRNAKSGPGRPPSPWSFIDRARRLAILESAYQVIDTFQPCTPDLPLALFGVILDRRFHSE
;
A
#
# COMPACT_ATOMS: atom_id res chain seq x y z
N MET A 1 8.53 8.04 -19.24
CA MET A 1 9.14 8.35 -17.93
C MET A 1 8.57 7.44 -16.87
N TYR A 2 9.41 6.86 -16.05
CA TYR A 2 8.98 6.11 -14.90
C TYR A 2 8.76 7.03 -13.70
N LEU A 3 7.68 6.79 -12.97
CA LEU A 3 7.42 7.41 -11.69
C LEU A 3 7.75 6.41 -10.58
N LEU A 4 8.40 6.90 -9.54
CA LEU A 4 8.79 6.11 -8.40
C LEU A 4 7.94 6.52 -7.19
N PHE A 5 7.21 5.56 -6.63
CA PHE A 5 6.49 5.72 -5.38
C PHE A 5 7.20 4.91 -4.30
N ALA A 6 7.69 5.58 -3.28
CA ALA A 6 8.45 4.95 -2.22
C ALA A 6 7.89 5.32 -0.85
N ASP A 7 8.01 4.38 0.07
CA ASP A 7 7.61 4.57 1.46
C ASP A 7 8.60 3.83 2.37
N GLU A 8 8.59 4.19 3.64
CA GLU A 8 9.49 3.63 4.63
C GLU A 8 8.73 3.03 5.80
N SER A 9 9.32 2.04 6.44
CA SER A 9 8.84 1.48 7.70
C SER A 9 9.98 1.22 8.66
N GLY A 10 9.67 1.07 9.95
CA GLY A 10 10.70 0.88 10.97
C GLY A 10 11.34 2.17 11.46
N THR A 11 10.62 3.29 11.34
CA THR A 11 11.11 4.62 11.77
C THR A 11 10.97 4.86 13.27
N HIS A 12 10.19 4.02 13.96
CA HIS A 12 9.98 4.18 15.40
C HIS A 12 11.15 3.62 16.21
N GLY A 13 11.40 4.23 17.35
CA GLY A 13 12.43 3.77 18.28
C GLY A 13 12.22 2.31 18.69
N GLY A 14 13.31 1.53 18.73
CA GLY A 14 13.27 0.11 19.05
C GLY A 14 13.23 -0.83 17.86
N SER A 15 12.97 -0.34 16.66
CA SER A 15 13.08 -1.17 15.46
C SER A 15 14.57 -1.34 15.08
N HIS A 16 14.98 -2.58 14.83
CA HIS A 16 16.33 -2.90 14.39
C HIS A 16 16.53 -2.74 12.88
N ALA A 17 15.45 -2.62 12.13
CA ALA A 17 15.51 -2.50 10.69
C ALA A 17 14.75 -1.27 10.20
N LEU A 18 15.33 -0.57 9.25
CA LEU A 18 14.67 0.41 8.41
C LEU A 18 14.44 -0.24 7.05
N VAL A 19 13.22 -0.22 6.58
CA VAL A 19 12.86 -0.75 5.26
C VAL A 19 12.37 0.41 4.39
N ILE A 20 12.94 0.51 3.21
CA ILE A 20 12.45 1.41 2.16
C ILE A 20 11.97 0.51 1.03
N GLY A 21 10.69 0.62 0.70
CA GLY A 21 10.09 -0.13 -0.40
C GLY A 21 9.46 0.80 -1.41
N GLY A 22 9.30 0.34 -2.62
CA GLY A 22 8.71 1.18 -3.62
C GLY A 22 8.25 0.44 -4.87
N LEU A 23 7.55 1.20 -5.67
CA LEU A 23 6.99 0.78 -6.95
C LEU A 23 7.40 1.79 -8.01
N ALA A 24 8.03 1.29 -9.07
CA ALA A 24 8.28 2.08 -10.28
C ALA A 24 7.22 1.72 -11.32
N VAL A 25 6.56 2.71 -11.85
CA VAL A 25 5.51 2.56 -12.87
C VAL A 25 5.69 3.57 -13.98
N HIS A 26 5.54 3.14 -15.22
CA HIS A 26 5.61 4.05 -16.35
C HIS A 26 4.41 5.01 -16.34
N GLU A 27 4.64 6.27 -16.69
CA GLU A 27 3.62 7.33 -16.63
C GLU A 27 2.33 6.98 -17.38
N GLN A 28 2.42 6.19 -18.44
CA GLN A 28 1.26 5.74 -19.22
C GLN A 28 0.34 4.80 -18.43
N ASP A 29 0.86 4.14 -17.41
CA ASP A 29 0.14 3.13 -16.65
C ASP A 29 -0.37 3.60 -15.29
N VAL A 30 0.04 4.80 -14.85
CA VAL A 30 -0.30 5.31 -13.51
C VAL A 30 -1.80 5.35 -13.27
N GLN A 31 -2.56 5.90 -14.22
CA GLN A 31 -4.01 6.01 -14.05
C GLN A 31 -4.71 4.65 -14.06
N ALA A 32 -4.29 3.74 -14.92
CA ALA A 32 -4.87 2.41 -14.99
C ALA A 32 -4.61 1.63 -13.70
N LEU A 33 -3.40 1.71 -13.15
CA LEU A 33 -3.05 1.09 -11.89
C LEU A 33 -3.86 1.69 -10.74
N GLN A 34 -3.95 3.01 -10.67
CA GLN A 34 -4.74 3.68 -9.64
C GLN A 34 -6.21 3.27 -9.68
N ARG A 35 -6.81 3.24 -10.85
CA ARG A 35 -8.21 2.80 -11.01
C ARG A 35 -8.41 1.36 -10.57
N ALA A 36 -7.47 0.48 -10.89
CA ALA A 36 -7.54 -0.91 -10.47
C ALA A 36 -7.46 -1.06 -8.95
N LEU A 37 -6.58 -0.30 -8.29
CA LEU A 37 -6.48 -0.28 -6.83
C LEU A 37 -7.72 0.33 -6.18
N ASP A 38 -8.24 1.42 -6.72
CA ASP A 38 -9.47 2.05 -6.21
C ASP A 38 -10.66 1.08 -6.29
N ARG A 39 -10.76 0.29 -7.35
CA ARG A 39 -11.81 -0.73 -7.48
C ARG A 39 -11.71 -1.81 -6.41
N CYS A 40 -10.52 -2.16 -5.94
CA CYS A 40 -10.35 -3.12 -4.85
C CYS A 40 -11.05 -2.66 -3.56
N VAL A 41 -11.17 -1.36 -3.36
CA VAL A 41 -11.85 -0.76 -2.22
C VAL A 41 -13.32 -0.50 -2.53
N ALA A 42 -13.58 0.14 -3.66
CA ALA A 42 -14.92 0.61 -4.02
C ALA A 42 -15.93 -0.53 -4.21
N GLN A 43 -15.54 -1.61 -4.85
CA GLN A 43 -16.45 -2.71 -5.16
C GLN A 43 -16.95 -3.45 -3.91
N PRO A 44 -16.06 -3.94 -3.01
CA PRO A 44 -16.51 -4.62 -1.79
C PRO A 44 -17.33 -3.74 -0.86
N LEU A 45 -16.98 -2.46 -0.77
CA LEU A 45 -17.62 -1.51 0.14
C LEU A 45 -18.78 -0.75 -0.50
N LYS A 46 -19.00 -0.94 -1.79
CA LYS A 46 -20.06 -0.28 -2.56
C LYS A 46 -20.01 1.26 -2.46
N LEU A 47 -18.77 1.79 -2.61
CA LEU A 47 -18.51 3.21 -2.54
C LEU A 47 -18.43 3.83 -3.93
N GLY A 48 -18.91 5.08 -4.06
CA GLY A 48 -18.66 5.89 -5.25
C GLY A 48 -17.33 6.63 -5.20
N ASP A 49 -16.83 6.91 -3.99
CA ASP A 49 -15.60 7.62 -3.75
C ASP A 49 -14.81 6.91 -2.66
N VAL A 50 -13.51 6.72 -2.88
CA VAL A 50 -12.61 5.98 -1.98
C VAL A 50 -11.57 6.89 -1.29
N ASP A 51 -11.68 8.20 -1.41
CA ASP A 51 -10.66 9.14 -0.93
C ASP A 51 -10.39 9.00 0.57
N ASP A 52 -11.38 8.61 1.36
CA ASP A 52 -11.22 8.39 2.81
C ASP A 52 -10.61 7.03 3.17
N TYR A 53 -10.45 6.13 2.19
CA TYR A 53 -10.02 4.75 2.40
C TYR A 53 -8.64 4.51 1.78
N GLU A 54 -7.61 5.06 2.39
CA GLU A 54 -6.24 4.82 1.96
C GLU A 54 -5.86 3.35 2.13
N LEU A 55 -5.24 2.77 1.10
CA LEU A 55 -4.69 1.41 1.16
C LEU A 55 -3.41 1.41 1.98
N HIS A 56 -3.55 1.32 3.28
CA HIS A 56 -2.44 1.27 4.22
C HIS A 56 -2.43 -0.10 4.91
N ALA A 57 -1.42 -0.91 4.62
CA ALA A 57 -1.40 -2.31 5.03
C ALA A 57 -1.52 -2.50 6.54
N THR A 58 -0.89 -1.63 7.33
CA THR A 58 -0.97 -1.70 8.79
C THR A 58 -2.39 -1.47 9.29
N GLU A 59 -3.11 -0.49 8.73
CA GLU A 59 -4.49 -0.21 9.10
C GLU A 59 -5.44 -1.32 8.65
N LEU A 60 -5.22 -1.87 7.46
CA LEU A 60 -6.02 -2.99 6.97
C LEU A 60 -5.85 -4.24 7.84
N ARG A 61 -4.65 -4.49 8.34
CA ARG A 61 -4.38 -5.62 9.24
C ARG A 61 -4.88 -5.36 10.66
N ASN A 62 -4.66 -4.17 11.18
CA ASN A 62 -4.85 -3.83 12.58
C ASN A 62 -5.48 -2.44 12.73
N ALA A 63 -6.68 -2.23 12.18
CA ALA A 63 -7.38 -0.97 12.35
C ALA A 63 -7.63 -0.71 13.83
N LYS A 64 -6.87 0.20 14.43
CA LYS A 64 -6.98 0.55 15.84
C LYS A 64 -7.64 1.91 16.00
N SER A 65 -8.68 1.96 16.79
CA SER A 65 -9.14 3.17 17.42
C SER A 65 -8.55 3.21 18.83
N GLY A 66 -8.04 4.35 19.25
CA GLY A 66 -7.47 4.52 20.58
C GLY A 66 -7.68 5.92 21.12
N PRO A 67 -7.45 6.15 22.43
CA PRO A 67 -7.58 7.48 23.03
C PRO A 67 -6.70 8.49 22.29
N GLY A 68 -7.28 9.64 21.89
CA GLY A 68 -6.56 10.71 21.23
C GLY A 68 -6.33 10.53 19.73
N ARG A 69 -6.83 9.45 19.12
CA ARG A 69 -6.79 9.26 17.66
C ARG A 69 -8.21 9.22 17.10
N PRO A 70 -8.53 9.99 16.05
CA PRO A 70 -9.77 9.77 15.34
C PRO A 70 -9.79 8.35 14.78
N PRO A 71 -10.93 7.65 14.83
CA PRO A 71 -11.00 6.31 14.28
C PRO A 71 -10.74 6.32 12.77
N SER A 72 -9.90 5.41 12.30
CA SER A 72 -9.73 5.19 10.86
C SER A 72 -11.05 4.68 10.27
N PRO A 73 -11.42 5.07 9.04
CA PRO A 73 -12.57 4.50 8.35
C PRO A 73 -12.53 2.96 8.30
N TRP A 74 -11.34 2.39 8.22
CA TRP A 74 -11.15 0.94 8.23
C TRP A 74 -11.60 0.27 9.53
N SER A 75 -11.64 1.02 10.64
CA SER A 75 -12.07 0.47 11.93
C SER A 75 -13.55 0.05 11.94
N PHE A 76 -14.36 0.58 11.01
CA PHE A 76 -15.78 0.23 10.86
C PHE A 76 -16.01 -0.95 9.90
N ILE A 77 -14.95 -1.45 9.29
CA ILE A 77 -15.00 -2.58 8.36
C ILE A 77 -14.44 -3.81 9.09
N ASP A 78 -15.14 -4.93 8.98
CA ASP A 78 -14.68 -6.16 9.62
C ASP A 78 -13.33 -6.64 9.08
N ARG A 79 -12.59 -7.34 9.92
CA ARG A 79 -11.21 -7.76 9.61
C ARG A 79 -11.14 -8.64 8.37
N ALA A 80 -12.10 -9.54 8.18
CA ALA A 80 -12.11 -10.45 7.03
C ALA A 80 -12.20 -9.67 5.72
N ARG A 81 -13.06 -8.66 5.66
CA ARG A 81 -13.17 -7.77 4.48
C ARG A 81 -11.91 -6.97 4.26
N ARG A 82 -11.33 -6.41 5.32
CA ARG A 82 -10.08 -5.63 5.22
C ARG A 82 -8.96 -6.47 4.65
N LEU A 83 -8.79 -7.70 5.13
CA LEU A 83 -7.75 -8.61 4.64
C LEU A 83 -8.00 -9.04 3.19
N ALA A 84 -9.26 -9.26 2.81
CA ALA A 84 -9.61 -9.57 1.42
C ALA A 84 -9.29 -8.41 0.48
N ILE A 85 -9.55 -7.18 0.90
CA ILE A 85 -9.19 -5.97 0.13
C ILE A 85 -7.68 -5.86 -0.02
N LEU A 86 -6.93 -6.07 1.05
CA LEU A 86 -5.46 -6.02 1.02
C LEU A 86 -4.89 -7.06 0.06
N GLU A 87 -5.40 -8.29 0.10
CA GLU A 87 -4.99 -9.35 -0.81
C GLU A 87 -5.32 -8.99 -2.27
N SER A 88 -6.50 -8.45 -2.52
CA SER A 88 -6.89 -7.97 -3.85
C SER A 88 -5.94 -6.90 -4.38
N ALA A 89 -5.51 -5.97 -3.54
CA ALA A 89 -4.55 -4.94 -3.91
C ALA A 89 -3.19 -5.55 -4.30
N TYR A 90 -2.70 -6.52 -3.54
CA TYR A 90 -1.47 -7.23 -3.88
C TYR A 90 -1.60 -7.97 -5.21
N GLN A 91 -2.72 -8.60 -5.46
CA GLN A 91 -2.97 -9.29 -6.73
C GLN A 91 -3.03 -8.33 -7.91
N VAL A 92 -3.61 -7.14 -7.74
CA VAL A 92 -3.60 -6.11 -8.79
C VAL A 92 -2.18 -5.77 -9.19
N ILE A 93 -1.30 -5.55 -8.23
CA ILE A 93 0.11 -5.23 -8.50
C ILE A 93 0.82 -6.42 -9.17
N ASP A 94 0.59 -7.63 -8.67
CA ASP A 94 1.23 -8.85 -9.17
C ASP A 94 0.82 -9.18 -10.61
N THR A 95 -0.45 -8.94 -10.96
CA THR A 95 -1.01 -9.32 -12.25
C THR A 95 -1.19 -8.15 -13.22
N PHE A 96 -0.76 -6.95 -12.85
CA PHE A 96 -0.92 -5.76 -13.68
C PHE A 96 -0.25 -5.94 -15.04
N GLN A 97 -1.00 -5.64 -16.09
CA GLN A 97 -0.50 -5.68 -17.47
C GLN A 97 -0.24 -4.25 -17.94
N PRO A 98 1.03 -3.87 -18.13
CA PRO A 98 1.36 -2.56 -18.66
C PRO A 98 0.86 -2.43 -20.10
N CYS A 99 0.53 -1.22 -20.53
CA CYS A 99 0.09 -0.99 -21.90
C CYS A 99 1.23 -1.20 -22.91
N THR A 100 2.47 -1.08 -22.48
CA THR A 100 3.64 -1.44 -23.29
C THR A 100 4.39 -2.58 -22.60
N PRO A 101 4.47 -3.79 -23.21
CA PRO A 101 5.09 -4.95 -22.55
C PRO A 101 6.56 -4.75 -22.13
N ASP A 102 7.28 -3.86 -22.83
CA ASP A 102 8.68 -3.56 -22.54
C ASP A 102 8.86 -2.60 -21.36
N LEU A 103 7.78 -2.09 -20.77
CA LEU A 103 7.79 -1.12 -19.68
C LEU A 103 7.03 -1.67 -18.44
N PRO A 104 7.52 -2.79 -17.85
CA PRO A 104 6.82 -3.42 -16.73
C PRO A 104 6.87 -2.60 -15.46
N LEU A 105 5.98 -2.92 -14.52
CA LEU A 105 6.11 -2.47 -13.14
C LEU A 105 7.37 -3.08 -12.52
N ALA A 106 8.03 -2.33 -11.66
CA ALA A 106 9.13 -2.85 -10.86
C ALA A 106 8.88 -2.59 -9.39
N LEU A 107 9.04 -3.63 -8.58
CA LEU A 107 9.04 -3.52 -7.13
C LEU A 107 10.47 -3.58 -6.63
N PHE A 108 10.78 -2.80 -5.61
CA PHE A 108 12.10 -2.85 -4.98
C PHE A 108 11.97 -2.69 -3.47
N GLY A 109 12.98 -3.15 -2.76
CA GLY A 109 13.10 -2.95 -1.33
C GLY A 109 14.56 -2.88 -0.92
N VAL A 110 14.83 -2.03 0.06
CA VAL A 110 16.15 -1.91 0.71
C VAL A 110 15.93 -2.06 2.20
N ILE A 111 16.72 -2.92 2.83
CA ILE A 111 16.68 -3.15 4.27
C ILE A 111 18.01 -2.71 4.87
N LEU A 112 17.91 -1.79 5.83
CA LEU A 112 19.06 -1.32 6.61
C LEU A 112 18.97 -1.88 8.02
N ASP A 113 19.98 -2.64 8.44
CA ASP A 113 20.06 -3.15 9.80
C ASP A 113 20.76 -2.12 10.69
N ARG A 114 19.97 -1.48 11.56
CA ARG A 114 20.48 -0.41 12.43
C ARG A 114 21.46 -0.88 13.48
N ARG A 115 21.50 -2.17 13.78
CA ARG A 115 22.44 -2.71 14.79
C ARG A 115 23.89 -2.56 14.37
N PHE A 116 24.15 -2.46 13.07
CA PHE A 116 25.50 -2.27 12.54
C PHE A 116 25.90 -0.80 12.36
N HIS A 117 25.00 0.12 12.56
CA HIS A 117 25.20 1.55 12.36
C HIS A 117 25.03 2.38 13.63
N SER A 118 24.78 1.74 14.77
CA SER A 118 24.63 2.40 16.06
C SER A 118 25.97 2.45 16.81
N GLU A 119 26.76 3.47 16.53
CA GLU A 119 27.90 3.80 17.37
C GLU A 119 27.76 5.18 17.97
#